data_af1c8eff85756bd2bafea0d123637fe7
#
_entry.id   af1c8eff85756bd2bafea0d123637fe7
#
_cell.length_a   1.000
_cell.length_b   1.000
_cell.length_c   1.000
_cell.angle_alpha   90.00
_cell.angle_beta   90.00
_cell.angle_gamma   90.00
#
_symmetry.space_group_name_H-M   'P 1'
#
loop_
_entity.id
_entity.type
_entity.pdbx_description
1 polymer ?
#
loop_
_entity_poly.entity_id
_entity_poly.type
_entity_poly.pdbx_seq_one_letter_code
_entity_poly.pdbx_strand_id
1 'polypeptide(L)'
;MDTSKPLCLITNIGSHYRFPIFSAMAKNFACHFYLGNKVATPIKKFDYTKLEGYRQTLKNVYFGPFYWQRGSVRLLFKPYRYYIIDGEPFCLSSWAILLLAKLTRKKTIAWTHGWYGREGKIKRQVKKLFFSLHSALMVYSEYAIALMQKEGIPRRKMYCIANSMDSDKERAIREQLTCSDIYRQHFLNDNPTIIYCGRIQKLKRLELLVDCAAAFKEEGRPVNIVFVGKDVEQVNIDQYAKDKNVADNVWMYGPCYDDEVLGQLFYNAHVCVSPGNVGLTAIHSLTFGCPVVTHNNFAYQMPEFEAIRQGETGTFFEQGNAKSLKQEIEYWICADVDKREQTRRKAFDEIDRKWNIHYQMEVIRKVLDET
;
A
#
# COMPACT_ATOMS: atom_id res chain seq x y z
N MET A 1 -27.66 11.25 -7.05
CA MET A 1 -26.57 11.89 -7.85
C MET A 1 -27.11 12.46 -9.13
N ASP A 2 -26.78 13.70 -9.43
CA ASP A 2 -26.93 14.23 -10.80
C ASP A 2 -25.78 13.63 -11.64
N THR A 3 -26.04 12.52 -12.30
CA THR A 3 -25.09 11.78 -13.15
C THR A 3 -24.77 12.52 -14.47
N SER A 4 -25.37 13.69 -14.68
CA SER A 4 -25.21 14.47 -15.92
C SER A 4 -23.82 15.12 -16.07
N LYS A 5 -23.03 15.23 -14.99
CA LYS A 5 -21.69 15.84 -15.04
C LYS A 5 -20.62 14.86 -14.65
N PRO A 6 -19.69 14.54 -15.57
CA PRO A 6 -18.62 13.59 -15.31
C PRO A 6 -17.68 14.06 -14.18
N LEU A 7 -17.10 13.09 -13.48
CA LEU A 7 -16.06 13.29 -12.48
C LEU A 7 -14.70 13.49 -13.17
N CYS A 8 -13.85 14.40 -12.67
CA CYS A 8 -12.48 14.60 -13.14
C CYS A 8 -11.49 14.05 -12.12
N LEU A 9 -10.66 13.09 -12.51
CA LEU A 9 -9.55 12.61 -11.70
C LEU A 9 -8.23 13.07 -12.31
N ILE A 10 -7.40 13.74 -11.52
CA ILE A 10 -6.08 14.24 -11.89
C ILE A 10 -5.06 13.65 -10.92
N THR A 11 -4.14 12.83 -11.40
CA THR A 11 -3.09 12.23 -10.56
C THR A 11 -1.72 12.36 -11.21
N ASN A 12 -0.68 12.30 -10.39
CA ASN A 12 0.72 12.41 -10.83
C ASN A 12 1.19 11.20 -11.65
N ILE A 13 0.59 10.00 -11.43
CA ILE A 13 0.83 8.77 -12.17
C ILE A 13 -0.31 7.76 -11.97
N GLY A 14 -0.63 7.00 -13.01
CA GLY A 14 -1.49 5.81 -12.92
C GLY A 14 -0.66 4.57 -12.60
N SER A 15 -0.47 4.26 -11.31
CA SER A 15 0.24 3.07 -10.88
C SER A 15 -0.53 1.80 -11.25
N HIS A 16 0.18 0.71 -11.60
CA HIS A 16 -0.43 -0.54 -12.08
C HIS A 16 -1.51 -1.10 -11.14
N TYR A 17 -1.28 -1.05 -9.82
CA TYR A 17 -2.23 -1.54 -8.82
C TYR A 17 -3.51 -0.70 -8.70
N ARG A 18 -3.53 0.52 -9.25
CA ARG A 18 -4.72 1.39 -9.28
C ARG A 18 -5.65 1.14 -10.48
N PHE A 19 -5.23 0.33 -11.43
CA PHE A 19 -6.05 0.05 -12.61
C PHE A 19 -7.44 -0.51 -12.26
N PRO A 20 -7.59 -1.46 -11.32
CA PRO A 20 -8.90 -2.00 -10.96
C PRO A 20 -9.85 -0.95 -10.38
N ILE A 21 -9.40 -0.15 -9.41
CA ILE A 21 -10.25 0.91 -8.83
C ILE A 21 -10.59 2.01 -9.85
N PHE A 22 -9.65 2.40 -10.72
CA PHE A 22 -9.93 3.38 -11.77
C PHE A 22 -10.91 2.83 -12.81
N SER A 23 -10.83 1.56 -13.15
CA SER A 23 -11.80 0.88 -14.02
C SER A 23 -13.19 0.83 -13.39
N ALA A 24 -13.28 0.55 -12.10
CA ALA A 24 -14.54 0.60 -11.36
C ALA A 24 -15.13 2.02 -11.32
N MET A 25 -14.29 3.04 -11.13
CA MET A 25 -14.71 4.45 -11.17
C MET A 25 -15.19 4.87 -12.54
N ALA A 26 -14.54 4.44 -13.63
CA ALA A 26 -14.96 4.72 -14.99
C ALA A 26 -16.38 4.22 -15.26
N LYS A 27 -16.65 2.97 -14.86
CA LYS A 27 -17.96 2.30 -15.06
C LYS A 27 -19.08 2.92 -14.23
N ASN A 28 -18.79 3.37 -13.01
CA ASN A 28 -19.83 3.76 -12.03
C ASN A 28 -20.08 5.27 -11.93
N PHE A 29 -19.09 6.12 -12.30
CA PHE A 29 -19.15 7.58 -12.07
C PHE A 29 -18.92 8.41 -13.34
N ALA A 30 -18.89 7.82 -14.53
CA ALA A 30 -18.51 8.53 -15.75
C ALA A 30 -17.20 9.36 -15.55
N CYS A 31 -16.19 8.74 -14.94
CA CYS A 31 -14.95 9.42 -14.54
C CYS A 31 -14.03 9.66 -15.74
N HIS A 32 -13.51 10.88 -15.86
CA HIS A 32 -12.50 11.25 -16.84
C HIS A 32 -11.12 11.36 -16.18
N PHE A 33 -10.15 10.62 -16.71
CA PHE A 33 -8.82 10.47 -16.13
C PHE A 33 -7.78 11.31 -16.87
N TYR A 34 -7.05 12.11 -16.11
CA TYR A 34 -5.89 12.90 -16.53
C TYR A 34 -4.69 12.45 -15.73
N LEU A 35 -3.83 11.64 -16.33
CA LEU A 35 -2.78 10.91 -15.63
C LEU A 35 -1.41 11.50 -15.96
N GLY A 36 -0.57 11.70 -14.95
CA GLY A 36 0.78 12.19 -15.14
C GLY A 36 1.69 11.17 -15.84
N ASN A 37 2.76 11.68 -16.44
CA ASN A 37 3.68 10.86 -17.23
C ASN A 37 4.76 10.18 -16.40
N LYS A 38 5.18 10.77 -15.28
CA LYS A 38 6.28 10.28 -14.43
C LYS A 38 6.19 10.84 -13.01
N VAL A 39 6.81 10.13 -12.08
CA VAL A 39 7.09 10.56 -10.70
C VAL A 39 8.59 10.39 -10.43
N ALA A 40 9.09 10.99 -9.32
CA ALA A 40 10.50 10.90 -8.94
C ALA A 40 10.94 9.47 -8.61
N THR A 41 10.05 8.70 -7.97
CA THR A 41 10.31 7.29 -7.63
C THR A 41 9.90 6.39 -8.80
N PRO A 42 10.70 5.39 -9.19
CA PRO A 42 10.33 4.46 -10.25
C PRO A 42 9.14 3.60 -9.82
N ILE A 43 7.96 3.88 -10.40
CA ILE A 43 6.74 3.12 -10.18
C ILE A 43 6.26 2.58 -11.53
N LYS A 44 5.93 1.28 -11.57
CA LYS A 44 5.35 0.65 -12.76
C LYS A 44 3.96 1.25 -12.99
N LYS A 45 3.73 1.80 -14.17
CA LYS A 45 2.42 2.30 -14.61
C LYS A 45 1.74 1.27 -15.50
N PHE A 46 0.40 1.31 -15.51
CA PHE A 46 -0.37 0.56 -16.50
C PHE A 46 -0.43 1.30 -17.84
N ASP A 47 -0.87 0.63 -18.88
CA ASP A 47 -1.15 1.23 -20.17
C ASP A 47 -2.44 2.08 -20.07
N TYR A 48 -2.28 3.40 -20.09
CA TYR A 48 -3.37 4.34 -19.91
C TYR A 48 -4.46 4.23 -20.99
N THR A 49 -4.12 3.76 -22.18
CA THR A 49 -5.07 3.61 -23.29
C THR A 49 -6.11 2.53 -23.03
N LYS A 50 -5.82 1.59 -22.12
CA LYS A 50 -6.75 0.52 -21.71
C LYS A 50 -7.78 0.98 -20.68
N LEU A 51 -7.65 2.19 -20.12
CA LEU A 51 -8.57 2.71 -19.12
C LEU A 51 -9.73 3.44 -19.80
N GLU A 52 -10.95 2.97 -19.62
CA GLU A 52 -12.13 3.69 -20.03
C GLU A 52 -12.19 5.06 -19.35
N GLY A 53 -12.58 6.10 -20.10
CA GLY A 53 -12.59 7.47 -19.58
C GLY A 53 -11.21 8.14 -19.52
N TYR A 54 -10.12 7.48 -19.92
CA TYR A 54 -8.83 8.13 -20.10
C TYR A 54 -8.93 9.25 -21.14
N ARG A 55 -8.39 10.43 -20.83
CA ARG A 55 -8.47 11.62 -21.69
C ARG A 55 -7.12 12.11 -22.17
N GLN A 56 -6.13 12.14 -21.27
CA GLN A 56 -4.84 12.73 -21.60
C GLN A 56 -3.77 12.36 -20.57
N THR A 57 -2.54 12.18 -21.06
CA THR A 57 -1.33 12.19 -20.21
C THR A 57 -0.88 13.63 -19.97
N LEU A 58 -0.75 14.01 -18.70
CA LEU A 58 -0.23 15.31 -18.29
C LEU A 58 1.28 15.25 -18.06
N LYS A 59 2.02 16.28 -18.51
CA LYS A 59 3.48 16.36 -18.32
C LYS A 59 3.78 16.94 -16.94
N ASN A 60 4.43 16.15 -16.08
CA ASN A 60 4.96 16.61 -14.80
C ASN A 60 6.34 17.24 -15.01
N VAL A 61 6.50 18.52 -14.69
CA VAL A 61 7.75 19.28 -14.81
C VAL A 61 8.25 19.56 -13.40
N TYR A 62 9.43 19.06 -13.07
CA TYR A 62 10.03 19.14 -11.74
C TYR A 62 10.96 20.33 -11.59
N PHE A 63 10.91 20.94 -10.38
CA PHE A 63 11.76 22.05 -9.93
C PHE A 63 12.23 21.71 -8.50
N GLY A 64 13.34 21.02 -8.40
CA GLY A 64 13.76 20.44 -7.12
C GLY A 64 12.70 19.49 -6.54
N PRO A 65 12.23 19.69 -5.30
CA PRO A 65 11.21 18.84 -4.68
C PRO A 65 9.80 19.14 -5.20
N PHE A 66 9.58 20.24 -5.89
CA PHE A 66 8.28 20.67 -6.40
C PHE A 66 8.08 20.26 -7.85
N TYR A 67 6.81 20.19 -8.26
CA TYR A 67 6.49 19.98 -9.66
C TYR A 67 5.22 20.72 -10.08
N TRP A 68 5.12 20.95 -11.37
CA TRP A 68 3.94 21.52 -12.04
C TRP A 68 3.41 20.51 -13.05
N GLN A 69 2.13 20.19 -12.96
CA GLN A 69 1.47 19.31 -13.92
C GLN A 69 0.83 20.16 -15.03
N ARG A 70 1.49 20.18 -16.21
CA ARG A 70 1.08 21.04 -17.34
C ARG A 70 -0.31 20.67 -17.82
N GLY A 71 -1.16 21.69 -17.95
CA GLY A 71 -2.53 21.56 -18.45
C GLY A 71 -3.58 21.24 -17.37
N SER A 72 -3.19 20.82 -16.17
CA SER A 72 -4.14 20.43 -15.10
C SER A 72 -5.07 21.60 -14.67
N VAL A 73 -4.54 22.82 -14.55
CA VAL A 73 -5.32 23.99 -14.15
C VAL A 73 -6.41 24.33 -15.17
N ARG A 74 -6.15 24.14 -16.46
CA ARG A 74 -7.14 24.41 -17.53
C ARG A 74 -8.37 23.51 -17.46
N LEU A 75 -8.26 22.37 -16.77
CA LEU A 75 -9.37 21.44 -16.59
C LEU A 75 -10.52 22.05 -15.76
N LEU A 76 -10.23 23.05 -14.92
CA LEU A 76 -11.26 23.75 -14.14
C LEU A 76 -12.27 24.50 -15.03
N PHE A 77 -11.91 24.84 -16.26
CA PHE A 77 -12.82 25.50 -17.22
C PHE A 77 -13.67 24.49 -18.01
N LYS A 78 -13.48 23.18 -17.79
CA LYS A 78 -14.33 22.12 -18.33
C LYS A 78 -15.59 21.91 -17.47
N PRO A 79 -16.65 21.28 -17.99
CA PRO A 79 -17.94 21.12 -17.30
C PRO A 79 -17.94 20.03 -16.23
N TYR A 80 -16.86 19.88 -15.48
CA TYR A 80 -16.80 19.01 -14.30
C TYR A 80 -17.33 19.77 -13.07
N ARG A 81 -17.98 19.04 -12.17
CA ARG A 81 -18.37 19.54 -10.86
C ARG A 81 -17.37 19.14 -9.78
N TYR A 82 -16.89 17.89 -9.83
CA TYR A 82 -15.99 17.29 -8.86
C TYR A 82 -14.63 17.02 -9.47
N TYR A 83 -13.59 17.35 -8.71
CA TYR A 83 -12.20 17.13 -9.06
C TYR A 83 -11.54 16.33 -7.97
N ILE A 84 -11.19 15.06 -8.24
CA ILE A 84 -10.31 14.27 -7.38
C ILE A 84 -8.89 14.58 -7.82
N ILE A 85 -8.05 15.06 -6.89
CA ILE A 85 -6.65 15.39 -7.15
C ILE A 85 -5.74 14.71 -6.12
N ASP A 86 -4.49 14.47 -6.50
CA ASP A 86 -3.50 14.00 -5.53
C ASP A 86 -3.35 15.03 -4.40
N GLY A 87 -3.51 14.56 -3.17
CA GLY A 87 -3.34 15.38 -1.96
C GLY A 87 -1.87 15.57 -1.62
N GLU A 88 -1.09 16.12 -2.57
CA GLU A 88 0.36 16.29 -2.45
C GLU A 88 0.75 17.78 -2.54
N PRO A 89 1.15 18.39 -1.40
CA PRO A 89 1.48 19.84 -1.35
C PRO A 89 2.66 20.26 -2.24
N PHE A 90 3.50 19.30 -2.68
CA PHE A 90 4.62 19.58 -3.58
C PHE A 90 4.20 19.80 -5.03
N CYS A 91 2.95 19.48 -5.39
CA CYS A 91 2.36 19.79 -6.69
C CYS A 91 1.87 21.24 -6.72
N LEU A 92 2.67 22.16 -7.28
CA LEU A 92 2.31 23.60 -7.30
C LEU A 92 1.05 23.87 -8.11
N SER A 93 0.79 23.11 -9.19
CA SER A 93 -0.45 23.26 -9.95
C SER A 93 -1.70 22.86 -9.17
N SER A 94 -1.57 21.99 -8.15
CA SER A 94 -2.70 21.66 -7.26
C SER A 94 -3.11 22.87 -6.40
N TRP A 95 -2.16 23.70 -5.95
CA TRP A 95 -2.47 24.94 -5.25
C TRP A 95 -3.27 25.92 -6.15
N ALA A 96 -2.84 26.08 -7.42
CA ALA A 96 -3.57 26.91 -8.37
C ALA A 96 -4.99 26.36 -8.61
N ILE A 97 -5.15 25.03 -8.74
CA ILE A 97 -6.46 24.37 -8.86
C ILE A 97 -7.33 24.70 -7.63
N LEU A 98 -6.80 24.56 -6.42
CA LEU A 98 -7.54 24.78 -5.18
C LEU A 98 -8.03 26.21 -5.04
N LEU A 99 -7.17 27.18 -5.33
CA LEU A 99 -7.53 28.62 -5.26
C LEU A 99 -8.59 28.97 -6.30
N LEU A 100 -8.41 28.55 -7.55
CA LEU A 100 -9.37 28.84 -8.62
C LEU A 100 -10.68 28.05 -8.43
N ALA A 101 -10.65 26.86 -7.87
CA ALA A 101 -11.85 26.08 -7.58
C ALA A 101 -12.77 26.80 -6.57
N LYS A 102 -12.19 27.51 -5.60
CA LYS A 102 -12.97 28.37 -4.67
C LYS A 102 -13.73 29.47 -5.41
N LEU A 103 -13.09 30.12 -6.38
CA LEU A 103 -13.71 31.20 -7.18
C LEU A 103 -14.79 30.66 -8.14
N THR A 104 -14.59 29.47 -8.68
CA THR A 104 -15.48 28.84 -9.66
C THR A 104 -16.52 27.91 -9.04
N ARG A 105 -16.60 27.84 -7.70
CA ARG A 105 -17.50 26.96 -6.94
C ARG A 105 -17.39 25.47 -7.31
N LYS A 106 -16.21 25.05 -7.78
CA LYS A 106 -15.90 23.64 -8.06
C LYS A 106 -15.54 22.90 -6.78
N LYS A 107 -15.89 21.63 -6.69
CA LYS A 107 -15.60 20.79 -5.54
C LYS A 107 -14.30 20.02 -5.76
N THR A 108 -13.35 20.19 -4.84
CA THR A 108 -12.04 19.52 -4.89
C THR A 108 -11.93 18.51 -3.76
N ILE A 109 -11.55 17.28 -4.12
CA ILE A 109 -11.42 16.15 -3.22
C ILE A 109 -9.96 15.70 -3.28
N ALA A 110 -9.24 15.67 -2.16
CA ALA A 110 -7.90 15.11 -2.13
C ALA A 110 -7.96 13.59 -2.00
N TRP A 111 -7.10 12.87 -2.72
CA TRP A 111 -6.79 11.48 -2.45
C TRP A 111 -5.36 11.41 -1.94
N THR A 112 -5.14 11.05 -0.66
CA THR A 112 -3.88 11.36 0.01
C THR A 112 -3.51 10.38 1.12
N HIS A 113 -2.20 10.28 1.39
CA HIS A 113 -1.68 9.66 2.62
C HIS A 113 -1.94 10.51 3.89
N GLY A 114 -2.26 11.79 3.74
CA GLY A 114 -2.50 12.67 4.88
C GLY A 114 -1.24 12.96 5.69
N TRP A 115 -1.30 12.75 7.00
CA TRP A 115 -0.23 12.97 7.98
C TRP A 115 0.47 11.67 8.36
N TYR A 116 1.78 11.75 8.62
CA TYR A 116 2.58 10.63 9.13
C TYR A 116 2.92 10.76 10.62
N GLY A 117 2.83 11.99 11.19
CA GLY A 117 3.18 12.26 12.59
C GLY A 117 4.63 12.71 12.81
N ARG A 118 5.42 12.83 11.73
CA ARG A 118 6.84 13.23 11.75
C ARG A 118 7.12 14.52 10.98
N GLU A 119 6.08 15.28 10.68
CA GLU A 119 6.22 16.54 9.96
C GLU A 119 6.83 17.63 10.84
N GLY A 120 7.88 18.31 10.34
CA GLY A 120 8.44 19.49 10.98
C GLY A 120 7.44 20.68 10.93
N LYS A 121 7.65 21.68 11.78
CA LYS A 121 6.73 22.81 12.01
C LYS A 121 6.27 23.49 10.71
N ILE A 122 7.18 23.85 9.82
CA ILE A 122 6.85 24.53 8.54
C ILE A 122 5.99 23.60 7.65
N LYS A 123 6.41 22.35 7.48
CA LYS A 123 5.70 21.36 6.68
C LYS A 123 4.28 21.13 7.21
N ARG A 124 4.08 21.11 8.53
CA ARG A 124 2.77 21.00 9.18
C ARG A 124 1.86 22.16 8.77
N GLN A 125 2.33 23.42 8.84
CA GLN A 125 1.52 24.58 8.47
C GLN A 125 1.16 24.58 6.99
N VAL A 126 2.12 24.25 6.11
CA VAL A 126 1.87 24.15 4.67
C VAL A 126 0.83 23.05 4.37
N LYS A 127 0.97 21.86 4.94
CA LYS A 127 -0.01 20.77 4.78
C LYS A 127 -1.38 21.15 5.33
N LYS A 128 -1.43 21.81 6.50
CA LYS A 128 -2.69 22.27 7.11
C LYS A 128 -3.44 23.22 6.18
N LEU A 129 -2.75 24.24 5.66
CA LEU A 129 -3.32 25.18 4.70
C LEU A 129 -3.80 24.44 3.44
N PHE A 130 -2.96 23.60 2.86
CA PHE A 130 -3.27 22.85 1.65
C PHE A 130 -4.54 21.99 1.80
N PHE A 131 -4.62 21.20 2.86
CA PHE A 131 -5.79 20.33 3.08
C PHE A 131 -7.04 21.10 3.48
N SER A 132 -6.90 22.27 4.15
CA SER A 132 -8.05 23.13 4.49
C SER A 132 -8.76 23.68 3.25
N LEU A 133 -8.04 23.84 2.14
CA LEU A 133 -8.58 24.35 0.88
C LEU A 133 -9.48 23.34 0.15
N HIS A 134 -9.32 22.04 0.40
CA HIS A 134 -10.16 21.02 -0.22
C HIS A 134 -11.58 21.01 0.36
N SER A 135 -12.54 20.59 -0.46
CA SER A 135 -13.91 20.33 -0.03
C SER A 135 -14.01 19.10 0.85
N ALA A 136 -13.34 18.02 0.44
CA ALA A 136 -13.25 16.75 1.17
C ALA A 136 -11.87 16.11 0.99
N LEU A 137 -11.54 15.15 1.87
CA LEU A 137 -10.25 14.44 1.90
C LEU A 137 -10.50 12.94 2.00
N MET A 138 -10.08 12.18 1.00
CA MET A 138 -10.00 10.73 1.05
C MET A 138 -8.61 10.34 1.52
N VAL A 139 -8.53 9.81 2.74
CA VAL A 139 -7.26 9.50 3.43
C VAL A 139 -7.12 8.00 3.56
N TYR A 140 -5.94 7.45 3.33
CA TYR A 140 -5.74 6.00 3.30
C TYR A 140 -5.88 5.31 4.65
N SER A 141 -5.80 6.03 5.80
CA SER A 141 -5.79 5.40 7.12
C SER A 141 -6.52 6.24 8.19
N GLU A 142 -7.12 5.59 9.17
CA GLU A 142 -7.69 6.24 10.35
C GLU A 142 -6.59 6.86 11.23
N TYR A 143 -5.40 6.26 11.28
CA TYR A 143 -4.23 6.84 11.95
C TYR A 143 -3.90 8.25 11.43
N ALA A 144 -3.81 8.38 10.08
CA ALA A 144 -3.56 9.68 9.48
C ALA A 144 -4.70 10.67 9.73
N ILE A 145 -5.96 10.22 9.70
CA ILE A 145 -7.13 11.03 10.04
C ILE A 145 -7.05 11.52 11.49
N ALA A 146 -6.71 10.66 12.44
CA ALA A 146 -6.55 11.04 13.84
C ALA A 146 -5.44 12.10 14.04
N LEU A 147 -4.32 11.96 13.33
CA LEU A 147 -3.27 12.97 13.33
C LEU A 147 -3.74 14.30 12.72
N MET A 148 -4.46 14.25 11.60
CA MET A 148 -5.01 15.43 10.94
C MET A 148 -6.04 16.16 11.80
N GLN A 149 -6.84 15.41 12.57
CA GLN A 149 -7.77 16.02 13.56
C GLN A 149 -7.01 16.78 14.66
N LYS A 150 -5.92 16.21 15.19
CA LYS A 150 -5.04 16.88 16.16
C LYS A 150 -4.44 18.18 15.60
N GLU A 151 -4.22 18.24 14.29
CA GLU A 151 -3.77 19.46 13.59
C GLU A 151 -4.92 20.45 13.29
N GLY A 152 -6.16 20.11 13.63
CA GLY A 152 -7.32 20.98 13.48
C GLY A 152 -8.04 20.87 12.12
N ILE A 153 -7.82 19.80 11.36
CA ILE A 153 -8.64 19.50 10.17
C ILE A 153 -9.96 18.86 10.66
N PRO A 154 -11.13 19.40 10.27
CA PRO A 154 -12.41 18.88 10.75
C PRO A 154 -12.68 17.44 10.28
N ARG A 155 -13.10 16.57 11.21
CA ARG A 155 -13.41 15.14 10.92
C ARG A 155 -14.43 14.97 9.80
N ARG A 156 -15.44 15.84 9.75
CA ARG A 156 -16.49 15.81 8.70
C ARG A 156 -16.01 15.97 7.26
N LYS A 157 -14.77 16.44 7.06
CA LYS A 157 -14.15 16.54 5.73
C LYS A 157 -13.34 15.30 5.35
N MET A 158 -13.11 14.38 6.28
CA MET A 158 -12.15 13.28 6.11
C MET A 158 -12.86 11.93 6.06
N TYR A 159 -12.52 11.13 5.06
CA TYR A 159 -13.06 9.81 4.79
C TYR A 159 -11.90 8.83 4.65
N CYS A 160 -11.92 7.75 5.42
CA CYS A 160 -10.93 6.70 5.28
C CYS A 160 -11.27 5.87 4.03
N ILE A 161 -10.46 6.02 2.98
CA ILE A 161 -10.68 5.28 1.73
C ILE A 161 -9.95 3.94 1.69
N ALA A 162 -9.04 3.71 2.63
CA ALA A 162 -8.13 2.55 2.62
C ALA A 162 -7.33 2.43 1.30
N ASN A 163 -6.72 1.29 1.05
CA ASN A 163 -6.08 0.98 -0.21
C ASN A 163 -6.55 -0.39 -0.70
N SER A 164 -6.35 -0.71 -1.97
CA SER A 164 -6.70 -2.01 -2.54
C SER A 164 -5.74 -2.39 -3.66
N MET A 165 -5.78 -3.67 -3.99
CA MET A 165 -5.20 -4.25 -5.19
C MET A 165 -6.34 -4.73 -6.12
N ASP A 166 -6.09 -5.71 -6.97
CA ASP A 166 -7.15 -6.36 -7.76
C ASP A 166 -7.91 -7.38 -6.92
N SER A 167 -8.67 -6.87 -5.94
CA SER A 167 -9.29 -7.68 -4.89
C SER A 167 -10.24 -8.75 -5.42
N ASP A 168 -10.92 -8.52 -6.56
CA ASP A 168 -11.82 -9.51 -7.12
C ASP A 168 -11.05 -10.66 -7.77
N LYS A 169 -9.99 -10.35 -8.53
CA LYS A 169 -9.09 -11.34 -9.10
C LYS A 169 -8.38 -12.14 -8.02
N GLU A 170 -7.78 -11.47 -7.04
CA GLU A 170 -7.05 -12.12 -5.94
C GLU A 170 -7.97 -12.99 -5.08
N ARG A 171 -9.23 -12.57 -4.87
CA ARG A 171 -10.23 -13.38 -4.19
C ARG A 171 -10.55 -14.67 -4.94
N ALA A 172 -10.76 -14.58 -6.26
CA ALA A 172 -11.01 -15.76 -7.09
C ALA A 172 -9.82 -16.74 -7.05
N ILE A 173 -8.58 -16.25 -7.02
CA ILE A 173 -7.38 -17.07 -6.86
C ILE A 173 -7.39 -17.76 -5.49
N ARG A 174 -7.57 -17.00 -4.39
CA ARG A 174 -7.49 -17.55 -3.03
C ARG A 174 -8.51 -18.65 -2.75
N GLU A 175 -9.69 -18.59 -3.40
CA GLU A 175 -10.76 -19.60 -3.27
C GLU A 175 -10.35 -20.95 -3.89
N GLN A 176 -9.31 -20.96 -4.75
CA GLN A 176 -8.79 -22.16 -5.40
C GLN A 176 -7.48 -22.66 -4.77
N LEU A 177 -6.89 -21.89 -3.83
CA LEU A 177 -5.62 -22.26 -3.23
C LEU A 177 -5.78 -23.45 -2.28
N THR A 178 -4.80 -24.34 -2.36
CA THR A 178 -4.63 -25.49 -1.45
C THR A 178 -3.20 -25.55 -0.94
N CYS A 179 -2.97 -26.25 0.16
CA CYS A 179 -1.62 -26.52 0.65
C CYS A 179 -0.81 -27.22 -0.43
N SER A 180 0.44 -26.79 -0.61
CA SER A 180 1.39 -27.35 -1.56
C SER A 180 2.77 -27.50 -0.94
N ASP A 181 3.61 -28.36 -1.53
CA ASP A 181 4.98 -28.62 -1.08
C ASP A 181 6.01 -27.66 -1.67
N ILE A 182 5.59 -26.47 -2.14
CA ILE A 182 6.45 -25.53 -2.88
C ILE A 182 7.77 -25.23 -2.13
N TYR A 183 7.71 -25.04 -0.82
CA TYR A 183 8.88 -24.76 0.00
C TYR A 183 9.71 -26.00 0.28
N ARG A 184 9.06 -27.16 0.54
CA ARG A 184 9.74 -28.44 0.73
C ARG A 184 10.48 -28.88 -0.54
N GLN A 185 9.88 -28.68 -1.71
CA GLN A 185 10.53 -28.96 -2.99
C GLN A 185 11.77 -28.10 -3.23
N HIS A 186 11.75 -26.83 -2.81
CA HIS A 186 12.91 -25.95 -2.98
C HIS A 186 14.00 -26.18 -1.94
N PHE A 187 13.62 -26.20 -0.65
CA PHE A 187 14.57 -26.24 0.46
C PHE A 187 14.99 -27.67 0.86
N LEU A 188 14.30 -28.70 0.38
CA LEU A 188 14.50 -30.12 0.72
C LEU A 188 14.41 -30.40 2.23
N ASN A 189 13.60 -29.58 2.96
CA ASN A 189 13.33 -29.72 4.38
C ASN A 189 11.91 -29.24 4.71
N ASP A 190 11.47 -29.49 5.95
CA ASP A 190 10.14 -29.10 6.45
C ASP A 190 10.20 -27.90 7.42
N ASN A 191 11.28 -27.10 7.38
CA ASN A 191 11.42 -25.95 8.26
C ASN A 191 10.33 -24.91 8.01
N PRO A 192 9.87 -24.20 9.05
CA PRO A 192 8.93 -23.09 8.87
C PRO A 192 9.48 -22.06 7.91
N THR A 193 8.61 -21.55 7.02
CA THR A 193 9.02 -20.58 5.98
C THR A 193 8.46 -19.20 6.25
N ILE A 194 9.34 -18.21 6.22
CA ILE A 194 9.08 -16.78 6.30
C ILE A 194 9.11 -16.24 4.87
N ILE A 195 8.14 -15.40 4.50
CA ILE A 195 8.14 -14.70 3.21
C ILE A 195 8.33 -13.20 3.38
N TYR A 196 9.16 -12.62 2.53
CA TYR A 196 9.15 -11.18 2.25
C TYR A 196 8.78 -10.96 0.78
N CYS A 197 7.85 -10.05 0.51
CA CYS A 197 7.49 -9.67 -0.85
C CYS A 197 7.55 -8.14 -1.02
N GLY A 198 8.35 -7.69 -1.99
CA GLY A 198 8.50 -6.27 -2.30
C GLY A 198 9.88 -5.92 -2.81
N ARG A 199 10.11 -4.65 -3.12
CA ARG A 199 11.43 -4.17 -3.54
C ARG A 199 12.45 -4.35 -2.43
N ILE A 200 13.58 -4.96 -2.73
CA ILE A 200 14.72 -5.09 -1.82
C ILE A 200 15.44 -3.75 -1.81
N GLN A 201 15.36 -3.06 -0.66
CA GLN A 201 15.87 -1.71 -0.45
C GLN A 201 16.39 -1.58 0.98
N LYS A 202 17.36 -0.72 1.21
CA LYS A 202 17.95 -0.45 2.54
C LYS A 202 16.90 -0.07 3.59
N LEU A 203 15.88 0.70 3.18
CA LEU A 203 14.77 1.08 4.04
C LEU A 203 13.98 -0.12 4.58
N LYS A 204 14.01 -1.27 3.89
CA LYS A 204 13.27 -2.47 4.29
C LYS A 204 13.96 -3.28 5.39
N ARG A 205 15.22 -2.98 5.71
CA ARG A 205 15.97 -3.58 6.82
C ARG A 205 15.96 -5.11 6.78
N LEU A 206 16.08 -5.69 5.58
CA LEU A 206 15.94 -7.14 5.36
C LEU A 206 17.08 -7.95 5.98
N GLU A 207 18.20 -7.32 6.29
CA GLU A 207 19.30 -7.91 7.07
C GLU A 207 18.82 -8.47 8.41
N LEU A 208 17.82 -7.81 9.05
CA LEU A 208 17.25 -8.30 10.32
C LEU A 208 16.57 -9.67 10.19
N LEU A 209 16.02 -10.01 9.02
CA LEU A 209 15.46 -11.35 8.79
C LEU A 209 16.54 -12.40 8.74
N VAL A 210 17.65 -12.12 8.07
CA VAL A 210 18.81 -13.01 7.98
C VAL A 210 19.44 -13.21 9.36
N ASP A 211 19.54 -12.13 10.16
CA ASP A 211 20.02 -12.22 11.55
C ASP A 211 19.08 -13.11 12.41
N CYS A 212 17.77 -13.00 12.24
CA CYS A 212 16.82 -13.89 12.91
C CYS A 212 16.99 -15.34 12.48
N ALA A 213 17.19 -15.63 11.17
CA ALA A 213 17.41 -16.98 10.69
C ALA A 213 18.71 -17.59 11.27
N ALA A 214 19.78 -16.80 11.37
CA ALA A 214 21.03 -17.23 12.01
C ALA A 214 20.78 -17.60 13.49
N ALA A 215 20.09 -16.74 14.23
CA ALA A 215 19.76 -16.98 15.64
C ALA A 215 18.88 -18.24 15.82
N PHE A 216 17.89 -18.46 14.96
CA PHE A 216 17.08 -19.70 14.99
C PHE A 216 17.94 -20.94 14.68
N LYS A 217 18.88 -20.86 13.73
CA LYS A 217 19.79 -21.96 13.40
C LYS A 217 20.72 -22.28 14.57
N GLU A 218 21.27 -21.28 15.24
CA GLU A 218 22.11 -21.46 16.45
C GLU A 218 21.35 -22.15 17.59
N GLU A 219 20.03 -21.94 17.69
CA GLU A 219 19.15 -22.61 18.64
C GLU A 219 18.73 -24.03 18.20
N GLY A 220 19.21 -24.53 17.06
CA GLY A 220 18.84 -25.84 16.52
C GLY A 220 17.41 -25.88 15.92
N ARG A 221 16.80 -24.75 15.64
CA ARG A 221 15.45 -24.60 15.08
C ARG A 221 15.48 -23.79 13.78
N PRO A 222 16.15 -24.24 12.72
CA PRO A 222 16.30 -23.47 11.50
C PRO A 222 14.97 -23.10 10.86
N VAL A 223 14.92 -21.93 10.23
CA VAL A 223 13.77 -21.43 9.46
C VAL A 223 14.20 -21.14 8.04
N ASN A 224 13.29 -21.26 7.07
CA ASN A 224 13.52 -20.86 5.70
C ASN A 224 13.02 -19.43 5.46
N ILE A 225 13.67 -18.69 4.57
CA ILE A 225 13.26 -17.36 4.15
C ILE A 225 13.16 -17.30 2.62
N VAL A 226 12.05 -16.82 2.09
CA VAL A 226 11.93 -16.51 0.67
C VAL A 226 11.81 -14.99 0.46
N PHE A 227 12.68 -14.43 -0.37
CA PHE A 227 12.65 -13.03 -0.78
C PHE A 227 12.09 -12.91 -2.20
N VAL A 228 10.87 -12.40 -2.31
CA VAL A 228 10.21 -12.15 -3.60
C VAL A 228 10.33 -10.67 -3.94
N GLY A 229 11.18 -10.33 -4.91
CA GLY A 229 11.36 -8.95 -5.32
C GLY A 229 12.67 -8.70 -6.05
N LYS A 230 12.81 -7.46 -6.53
CA LYS A 230 14.04 -7.00 -7.18
C LYS A 230 14.87 -6.19 -6.19
N ASP A 231 16.16 -6.48 -6.12
CA ASP A 231 17.12 -5.61 -5.44
C ASP A 231 17.36 -4.36 -6.33
N VAL A 232 16.96 -3.21 -5.81
CA VAL A 232 17.03 -1.92 -6.53
C VAL A 232 18.05 -0.96 -5.90
N GLU A 233 18.70 -1.36 -4.80
CA GLU A 233 19.67 -0.54 -4.06
C GLU A 233 20.96 -1.30 -3.72
N GLN A 234 21.19 -2.47 -4.34
CA GLN A 234 22.37 -3.32 -4.10
C GLN A 234 22.54 -3.67 -2.61
N VAL A 235 21.44 -4.15 -2.00
CA VAL A 235 21.43 -4.57 -0.58
C VAL A 235 22.21 -5.88 -0.40
N ASN A 236 22.25 -6.72 -1.45
CA ASN A 236 23.05 -7.97 -1.52
C ASN A 236 22.73 -8.95 -0.37
N ILE A 237 21.42 -9.21 -0.15
CA ILE A 237 20.94 -10.10 0.91
C ILE A 237 21.50 -11.52 0.78
N ASP A 238 21.70 -12.02 -0.43
CA ASP A 238 22.31 -13.33 -0.70
C ASP A 238 23.75 -13.42 -0.16
N GLN A 239 24.56 -12.38 -0.32
CA GLN A 239 25.90 -12.34 0.25
C GLN A 239 25.83 -12.26 1.77
N TYR A 240 24.94 -11.43 2.32
CA TYR A 240 24.77 -11.35 3.77
C TYR A 240 24.33 -12.68 4.40
N ALA A 241 23.48 -13.45 3.71
CA ALA A 241 23.09 -14.79 4.15
C ALA A 241 24.26 -15.78 4.15
N LYS A 242 25.19 -15.70 3.18
CA LYS A 242 26.44 -16.48 3.16
C LYS A 242 27.33 -16.13 4.34
N ASP A 243 27.53 -14.85 4.60
CA ASP A 243 28.35 -14.35 5.69
C ASP A 243 27.82 -14.79 7.07
N LYS A 244 26.49 -15.00 7.17
CA LYS A 244 25.80 -15.52 8.37
C LYS A 244 25.62 -17.04 8.39
N ASN A 245 26.17 -17.78 7.43
CA ASN A 245 26.06 -19.23 7.32
C ASN A 245 24.60 -19.77 7.26
N VAL A 246 23.69 -19.01 6.63
CA VAL A 246 22.27 -19.40 6.44
C VAL A 246 21.84 -19.37 4.97
N ALA A 247 22.79 -19.37 4.05
CA ALA A 247 22.50 -19.31 2.61
C ALA A 247 21.58 -20.44 2.13
N ASP A 248 21.73 -21.66 2.65
CA ASP A 248 20.89 -22.81 2.30
C ASP A 248 19.43 -22.67 2.78
N ASN A 249 19.17 -21.75 3.69
CA ASN A 249 17.86 -21.41 4.21
C ASN A 249 17.26 -20.15 3.56
N VAL A 250 17.92 -19.57 2.56
CA VAL A 250 17.47 -18.33 1.90
C VAL A 250 17.23 -18.58 0.41
N TRP A 251 16.02 -18.31 -0.01
CA TRP A 251 15.61 -18.38 -1.42
C TRP A 251 15.42 -16.97 -1.98
N MET A 252 16.31 -16.54 -2.85
CA MET A 252 16.17 -15.32 -3.64
C MET A 252 15.28 -15.63 -4.86
N TYR A 253 13.95 -15.59 -4.68
CA TYR A 253 12.99 -15.93 -5.74
C TYR A 253 13.09 -14.99 -6.96
N GLY A 254 13.44 -13.73 -6.70
CA GLY A 254 13.41 -12.69 -7.73
C GLY A 254 12.03 -12.00 -7.85
N PRO A 255 11.88 -11.08 -8.81
CA PRO A 255 10.64 -10.35 -8.99
C PRO A 255 9.52 -11.24 -9.55
N CYS A 256 8.37 -11.26 -8.90
CA CYS A 256 7.17 -11.94 -9.33
C CYS A 256 6.00 -10.96 -9.45
N TYR A 257 5.22 -11.08 -10.51
CA TYR A 257 4.02 -10.27 -10.81
C TYR A 257 2.83 -11.16 -11.20
N ASP A 258 2.96 -12.45 -11.02
CA ASP A 258 1.92 -13.44 -11.24
C ASP A 258 1.19 -13.66 -9.92
N ASP A 259 -0.10 -13.28 -9.87
CA ASP A 259 -0.90 -13.34 -8.65
C ASP A 259 -1.20 -14.77 -8.22
N GLU A 260 -1.24 -15.75 -9.15
CA GLU A 260 -1.43 -17.17 -8.81
C GLU A 260 -0.19 -17.72 -8.11
N VAL A 261 1.00 -17.42 -8.64
CA VAL A 261 2.27 -17.81 -8.04
C VAL A 261 2.45 -17.12 -6.68
N LEU A 262 2.19 -15.82 -6.59
CA LEU A 262 2.26 -15.09 -5.32
C LEU A 262 1.27 -15.62 -4.30
N GLY A 263 0.05 -15.97 -4.75
CA GLY A 263 -0.96 -16.62 -3.93
C GLY A 263 -0.46 -17.92 -3.31
N GLN A 264 0.14 -18.79 -4.10
CA GLN A 264 0.75 -20.05 -3.61
C GLN A 264 1.89 -19.79 -2.62
N LEU A 265 2.76 -18.82 -2.89
CA LEU A 265 3.87 -18.48 -1.99
C LEU A 265 3.35 -17.96 -0.65
N PHE A 266 2.42 -17.00 -0.63
CA PHE A 266 1.86 -16.49 0.62
C PHE A 266 1.03 -17.54 1.38
N TYR A 267 0.16 -18.26 0.68
CA TYR A 267 -0.74 -19.24 1.30
C TYR A 267 0.01 -20.35 2.06
N ASN A 268 1.16 -20.77 1.53
CA ASN A 268 1.99 -21.82 2.12
C ASN A 268 3.05 -21.30 3.10
N ALA A 269 3.30 -19.98 3.15
CA ALA A 269 4.20 -19.40 4.14
C ALA A 269 3.57 -19.38 5.55
N HIS A 270 4.41 -19.40 6.58
CA HIS A 270 3.97 -19.30 7.96
C HIS A 270 3.69 -17.86 8.36
N VAL A 271 4.49 -16.92 7.85
CA VAL A 271 4.38 -15.51 8.16
C VAL A 271 5.07 -14.65 7.09
N CYS A 272 4.45 -13.54 6.74
CA CYS A 272 5.08 -12.48 5.94
C CYS A 272 5.74 -11.46 6.86
N VAL A 273 7.02 -11.17 6.65
CA VAL A 273 7.75 -10.25 7.52
C VAL A 273 8.31 -9.09 6.73
N SER A 274 8.00 -7.86 7.18
CA SER A 274 8.54 -6.62 6.62
C SER A 274 9.20 -5.81 7.74
N PRO A 275 10.53 -6.00 7.98
CA PRO A 275 11.22 -5.37 9.11
C PRO A 275 11.27 -3.84 9.02
N GLY A 276 11.28 -3.29 7.81
CA GLY A 276 11.06 -1.87 7.56
C GLY A 276 9.57 -1.54 7.44
N ASN A 277 9.25 -0.50 6.66
CA ASN A 277 7.85 -0.16 6.46
C ASN A 277 7.13 -1.21 5.61
N VAL A 278 5.93 -1.61 6.03
CA VAL A 278 5.02 -2.42 5.23
C VAL A 278 4.11 -1.51 4.40
N GLY A 279 3.84 -1.89 3.16
CA GLY A 279 2.91 -1.20 2.27
C GLY A 279 1.85 -2.18 1.76
N LEU A 280 1.53 -2.14 0.47
CA LEU A 280 0.60 -3.06 -0.18
C LEU A 280 0.90 -4.55 0.07
N THR A 281 2.13 -4.88 0.43
CA THR A 281 2.52 -6.22 0.87
C THR A 281 1.65 -6.74 2.02
N ALA A 282 1.22 -5.87 2.95
CA ALA A 282 0.32 -6.29 4.03
C ALA A 282 -1.05 -6.74 3.47
N ILE A 283 -1.63 -5.96 2.56
CA ILE A 283 -2.90 -6.31 1.91
C ILE A 283 -2.73 -7.61 1.13
N HIS A 284 -1.69 -7.72 0.32
CA HIS A 284 -1.43 -8.89 -0.52
C HIS A 284 -1.25 -10.17 0.31
N SER A 285 -0.44 -10.11 1.37
CA SER A 285 -0.24 -11.22 2.29
C SER A 285 -1.54 -11.66 2.96
N LEU A 286 -2.33 -10.71 3.47
CA LEU A 286 -3.59 -10.99 4.15
C LEU A 286 -4.67 -11.49 3.18
N THR A 287 -4.67 -11.04 1.92
CA THR A 287 -5.57 -11.55 0.88
C THR A 287 -5.40 -13.06 0.68
N PHE A 288 -4.17 -13.57 0.82
CA PHE A 288 -3.87 -14.99 0.73
C PHE A 288 -3.74 -15.68 2.10
N GLY A 289 -4.18 -15.02 3.16
CA GLY A 289 -4.31 -15.60 4.49
C GLY A 289 -3.00 -15.81 5.26
N CYS A 290 -1.91 -15.15 4.84
CA CYS A 290 -0.63 -15.17 5.53
C CYS A 290 -0.53 -14.01 6.52
N PRO A 291 -0.29 -14.25 7.82
CA PRO A 291 -0.16 -13.19 8.82
C PRO A 291 1.07 -12.31 8.56
N VAL A 292 1.04 -11.07 9.05
CA VAL A 292 2.08 -10.08 8.75
C VAL A 292 2.76 -9.59 10.02
N VAL A 293 4.10 -9.58 10.03
CA VAL A 293 4.93 -8.97 11.08
C VAL A 293 5.63 -7.74 10.54
N THR A 294 5.48 -6.61 11.23
CA THR A 294 6.18 -5.35 10.92
C THR A 294 6.45 -4.56 12.20
N HIS A 295 7.18 -3.43 12.12
CA HIS A 295 7.51 -2.64 13.31
C HIS A 295 6.36 -1.73 13.78
N ASN A 296 6.36 -1.39 15.09
CA ASN A 296 5.34 -0.60 15.78
C ASN A 296 5.51 0.93 15.68
N ASN A 297 6.53 1.45 15.00
CA ASN A 297 6.67 2.89 14.79
C ASN A 297 5.81 3.35 13.61
N PHE A 298 4.54 3.59 13.88
CA PHE A 298 3.52 3.88 12.85
C PHE A 298 3.78 5.18 12.07
N ALA A 299 4.54 6.12 12.62
CA ALA A 299 4.95 7.33 11.91
C ALA A 299 5.86 7.03 10.70
N TYR A 300 6.50 5.86 10.67
CA TYR A 300 7.38 5.39 9.61
C TYR A 300 6.78 4.24 8.78
N GLN A 301 5.52 3.88 9.04
CA GLN A 301 4.78 2.90 8.27
C GLN A 301 4.04 3.52 7.08
N MET A 302 3.67 2.68 6.11
CA MET A 302 2.67 3.01 5.10
C MET A 302 1.27 2.70 5.64
N PRO A 303 0.20 3.32 5.13
CA PRO A 303 -1.16 3.20 5.68
C PRO A 303 -1.68 1.77 5.86
N GLU A 304 -1.19 0.85 5.08
CA GLU A 304 -1.63 -0.54 5.03
C GLU A 304 -1.29 -1.34 6.30
N PHE A 305 -0.45 -0.78 7.20
CA PHE A 305 -0.24 -1.39 8.51
C PHE A 305 -1.53 -1.54 9.32
N GLU A 306 -2.55 -0.72 9.04
CA GLU A 306 -3.85 -0.82 9.70
C GLU A 306 -4.65 -2.09 9.36
N ALA A 307 -4.28 -2.82 8.30
CA ALA A 307 -4.85 -4.13 8.02
C ALA A 307 -4.34 -5.20 9.00
N ILE A 308 -3.24 -4.91 9.71
CA ILE A 308 -2.63 -5.81 10.68
C ILE A 308 -3.31 -5.61 12.04
N ARG A 309 -3.98 -6.65 12.51
CA ARG A 309 -4.59 -6.70 13.84
C ARG A 309 -3.72 -7.55 14.75
N GLN A 310 -3.23 -6.93 15.84
CA GLN A 310 -2.32 -7.55 16.79
C GLN A 310 -2.86 -8.90 17.30
N GLY A 311 -2.10 -9.99 17.07
CA GLY A 311 -2.42 -11.35 17.48
C GLY A 311 -3.53 -12.05 16.68
N GLU A 312 -4.12 -11.36 15.67
CA GLU A 312 -5.19 -11.90 14.83
C GLU A 312 -4.74 -12.10 13.37
N THR A 313 -4.34 -11.02 12.69
CA THR A 313 -3.87 -11.05 11.29
C THR A 313 -2.37 -10.76 11.19
N GLY A 314 -1.70 -10.51 12.29
CA GLY A 314 -0.28 -10.22 12.36
C GLY A 314 0.11 -9.65 13.70
N THR A 315 1.37 -9.23 13.83
CA THR A 315 1.90 -8.63 15.05
C THR A 315 2.91 -7.52 14.75
N PHE A 316 3.21 -6.71 15.78
CA PHE A 316 4.16 -5.61 15.68
C PHE A 316 5.34 -5.82 16.63
N PHE A 317 6.55 -5.68 16.10
CA PHE A 317 7.77 -5.70 16.89
C PHE A 317 8.34 -4.29 17.13
N GLU A 318 9.21 -4.12 18.10
CA GLU A 318 9.89 -2.86 18.38
C GLU A 318 10.87 -2.51 17.25
N GLN A 319 10.71 -1.34 16.63
CA GLN A 319 11.50 -0.93 15.48
C GLN A 319 13.01 -1.04 15.73
N GLY A 320 13.71 -1.79 14.87
CA GLY A 320 15.16 -1.96 14.94
C GLY A 320 15.65 -2.97 15.99
N ASN A 321 14.74 -3.60 16.74
CA ASN A 321 15.07 -4.60 17.75
C ASN A 321 14.94 -6.02 17.16
N ALA A 322 16.08 -6.65 16.82
CA ALA A 322 16.13 -7.99 16.25
C ALA A 322 15.56 -9.07 17.19
N LYS A 323 15.74 -8.92 18.51
CA LYS A 323 15.19 -9.85 19.50
C LYS A 323 13.67 -9.79 19.54
N SER A 324 13.09 -8.58 19.53
CA SER A 324 11.65 -8.38 19.44
C SER A 324 11.10 -8.94 18.12
N LEU A 325 11.78 -8.70 16.99
CA LEU A 325 11.40 -9.28 15.71
C LEU A 325 11.38 -10.80 15.74
N LYS A 326 12.44 -11.43 16.30
CA LYS A 326 12.54 -12.88 16.42
C LYS A 326 11.38 -13.46 17.24
N GLN A 327 11.01 -12.81 18.35
CA GLN A 327 9.88 -13.24 19.20
C GLN A 327 8.55 -13.23 18.45
N GLU A 328 8.29 -12.18 17.65
CA GLU A 328 7.06 -12.10 16.86
C GLU A 328 7.04 -13.12 15.71
N ILE A 329 8.19 -13.40 15.10
CA ILE A 329 8.32 -14.48 14.10
C ILE A 329 8.03 -15.83 14.77
N GLU A 330 8.64 -16.11 15.93
CA GLU A 330 8.47 -17.35 16.66
C GLU A 330 7.00 -17.62 17.00
N TYR A 331 6.26 -16.59 17.44
CA TYR A 331 4.83 -16.68 17.71
C TYR A 331 4.05 -17.26 16.51
N TRP A 332 4.37 -16.87 15.29
CA TRP A 332 3.66 -17.30 14.10
C TRP A 332 4.16 -18.64 13.53
N ILE A 333 5.44 -18.92 13.59
CA ILE A 333 5.99 -20.19 13.07
C ILE A 333 5.66 -21.37 14.00
N CYS A 334 5.39 -21.14 15.28
CA CYS A 334 4.97 -22.14 16.24
C CYS A 334 3.43 -22.29 16.32
N ALA A 335 2.67 -21.55 15.53
CA ALA A 335 1.22 -21.65 15.50
C ALA A 335 0.78 -23.03 14.98
N ASP A 336 -0.12 -23.68 15.70
CA ASP A 336 -0.73 -24.94 15.26
C ASP A 336 -1.67 -24.74 14.04
N VAL A 337 -2.20 -25.82 13.52
CA VAL A 337 -3.08 -25.81 12.33
C VAL A 337 -4.35 -25.01 12.61
N ASP A 338 -4.95 -25.15 13.77
CA ASP A 338 -6.20 -24.47 14.12
C ASP A 338 -5.99 -22.95 14.22
N LYS A 339 -4.89 -22.53 14.85
CA LYS A 339 -4.51 -21.10 14.91
C LYS A 339 -4.23 -20.55 13.52
N ARG A 340 -3.55 -21.28 12.66
CA ARG A 340 -3.28 -20.85 11.26
C ARG A 340 -4.57 -20.66 10.48
N GLU A 341 -5.52 -21.61 10.56
CA GLU A 341 -6.81 -21.51 9.90
C GLU A 341 -7.69 -20.35 10.45
N GLN A 342 -7.69 -20.14 11.76
CA GLN A 342 -8.36 -18.98 12.36
C GLN A 342 -7.76 -17.66 11.87
N THR A 343 -6.42 -17.58 11.82
CA THR A 343 -5.71 -16.40 11.34
C THR A 343 -6.04 -16.13 9.87
N ARG A 344 -6.08 -17.18 9.04
CA ARG A 344 -6.43 -17.10 7.62
C ARG A 344 -7.83 -16.52 7.42
N ARG A 345 -8.82 -17.05 8.13
CA ARG A 345 -10.21 -16.54 8.10
C ARG A 345 -10.29 -15.06 8.50
N LYS A 346 -9.63 -14.69 9.60
CA LYS A 346 -9.58 -13.29 10.05
C LYS A 346 -8.89 -12.37 9.08
N ALA A 347 -7.84 -12.84 8.39
CA ALA A 347 -7.17 -12.10 7.34
C ALA A 347 -8.11 -11.85 6.14
N PHE A 348 -8.81 -12.88 5.69
CA PHE A 348 -9.83 -12.77 4.63
C PHE A 348 -10.93 -11.79 5.01
N ASP A 349 -11.49 -11.89 6.22
CA ASP A 349 -12.54 -11.01 6.73
C ASP A 349 -12.07 -9.54 6.76
N GLU A 350 -10.84 -9.27 7.17
CA GLU A 350 -10.28 -7.91 7.20
C GLU A 350 -10.16 -7.32 5.79
N ILE A 351 -9.67 -8.09 4.84
CA ILE A 351 -9.54 -7.66 3.45
C ILE A 351 -10.92 -7.44 2.81
N ASP A 352 -11.82 -8.40 2.97
CA ASP A 352 -13.16 -8.34 2.37
C ASP A 352 -14.02 -7.23 2.98
N ARG A 353 -13.77 -6.86 4.23
CA ARG A 353 -14.47 -5.78 4.91
C ARG A 353 -14.00 -4.38 4.50
N LYS A 354 -12.69 -4.16 4.27
CA LYS A 354 -12.16 -2.78 4.15
C LYS A 354 -11.13 -2.57 3.03
N TRP A 355 -10.27 -3.54 2.75
CA TRP A 355 -9.10 -3.33 1.91
C TRP A 355 -9.31 -3.82 0.46
N ASN A 356 -10.44 -3.43 -0.14
CA ASN A 356 -10.89 -3.87 -1.45
C ASN A 356 -11.48 -2.72 -2.28
N ILE A 357 -11.67 -2.96 -3.57
CA ILE A 357 -12.18 -1.95 -4.51
C ILE A 357 -13.64 -1.56 -4.20
N HIS A 358 -14.45 -2.48 -3.66
CA HIS A 358 -15.87 -2.23 -3.37
C HIS A 358 -16.01 -1.23 -2.22
N TYR A 359 -15.24 -1.42 -1.13
CA TYR A 359 -15.17 -0.47 -0.03
C TYR A 359 -14.72 0.92 -0.52
N GLN A 360 -13.68 0.99 -1.37
CA GLN A 360 -13.24 2.27 -1.93
C GLN A 360 -14.33 2.94 -2.76
N MET A 361 -15.09 2.18 -3.56
CA MET A 361 -16.20 2.69 -4.35
C MET A 361 -17.34 3.23 -3.47
N GLU A 362 -17.66 2.57 -2.36
CA GLU A 362 -18.64 3.05 -1.38
C GLU A 362 -18.21 4.38 -0.76
N VAL A 363 -16.93 4.47 -0.34
CA VAL A 363 -16.38 5.71 0.21
C VAL A 363 -16.39 6.85 -0.83
N ILE A 364 -16.00 6.58 -2.08
CA ILE A 364 -16.04 7.59 -3.15
C ILE A 364 -17.48 8.09 -3.35
N ARG A 365 -18.47 7.18 -3.41
CA ARG A 365 -19.89 7.54 -3.54
C ARG A 365 -20.33 8.44 -2.39
N LYS A 366 -20.04 8.04 -1.16
CA LYS A 366 -20.35 8.81 0.05
C LYS A 366 -19.73 10.22 0.00
N VAL A 367 -18.46 10.33 -0.38
CA VAL A 367 -17.77 11.62 -0.51
C VAL A 367 -18.45 12.51 -1.55
N LEU A 368 -18.85 11.96 -2.69
CA LEU A 368 -19.51 12.73 -3.75
C LEU A 368 -20.93 13.18 -3.35
N ASP A 369 -21.64 12.37 -2.56
CA ASP A 369 -23.00 12.70 -2.09
C ASP A 369 -22.99 13.78 -0.99
N GLU A 370 -21.99 13.76 -0.09
CA GLU A 370 -21.88 14.66 1.05
C GLU A 370 -21.12 15.98 0.73
N THR A 371 -20.48 16.09 -0.46
CA THR A 371 -19.68 17.25 -0.87
C THR A 371 -20.42 18.16 -1.86
#